data_a16d2671de419ae867a4295fbaffbfa9
#
_entry.id   a16d2671de419ae867a4295fbaffbfa9
#
_cell.length_a   1.000
_cell.length_b   1.000
_cell.length_c   1.000
_cell.angle_alpha   90.00
_cell.angle_beta   90.00
_cell.angle_gamma   90.00
#
_symmetry.space_group_name_H-M   'P 1'
#
loop_
_entity.id
_entity.type
_entity.pdbx_description
1 polymer ?
#
loop_
_entity_poly.entity_id
_entity_poly.type
_entity_poly.pdbx_seq_one_letter_code
_entity_poly.pdbx_strand_id
1 'polypeptide(L)'
;MKTKIIFIRHGESQGNAIRKILGHTDMDLSELGYRQAYATAEALKDERVDAVYSSDLLRAFNTAKPNADMRGLEVVPSRQLREVYVGKWENRFAEDIIAEYGEDEYFGRWLGDFGNFVFPDGEAVWDAGNRFYREVLRIAEMHLGQTIIIAAHAAVIRACWGIFTGLTPDNISETLPFPTNASYSVASYENGRLVPMEFSCDAHLSAVGITHYKG
;
A
#
# COMPACT_ATOMS: atom_id res chain seq x y z
N MET A 1 -8.38 21.95 11.74
CA MET A 1 -7.50 22.06 10.55
C MET A 1 -7.57 20.73 9.81
N LYS A 2 -7.45 20.74 8.49
CA LYS A 2 -7.59 19.54 7.65
C LYS A 2 -6.21 19.13 7.13
N THR A 3 -5.79 17.87 7.36
CA THR A 3 -4.55 17.31 6.82
C THR A 3 -4.86 16.53 5.54
N LYS A 4 -4.15 16.80 4.44
CA LYS A 4 -4.24 16.00 3.21
C LYS A 4 -3.26 14.83 3.31
N ILE A 5 -3.73 13.62 3.02
CA ILE A 5 -2.91 12.40 3.04
C ILE A 5 -2.94 11.79 1.65
N ILE A 6 -1.75 11.58 1.08
CA ILE A 6 -1.55 10.92 -0.20
C ILE A 6 -0.90 9.57 0.09
N PHE A 7 -1.66 8.49 -0.03
CA PHE A 7 -1.14 7.13 0.05
C PHE A 7 -0.54 6.75 -1.30
N ILE A 8 0.63 6.14 -1.31
CA ILE A 8 1.24 5.59 -2.53
C ILE A 8 1.50 4.11 -2.29
N ARG A 9 0.92 3.22 -3.11
CA ARG A 9 1.37 1.84 -3.15
C ARG A 9 2.77 1.81 -3.79
N HIS A 10 3.68 1.02 -3.25
CA HIS A 10 5.02 0.86 -3.83
C HIS A 10 4.96 0.47 -5.31
N GLY A 11 5.94 0.91 -6.11
CA GLY A 11 6.16 0.48 -7.49
C GLY A 11 6.37 -1.03 -7.59
N GLU A 12 6.39 -1.58 -8.80
CA GLU A 12 6.66 -3.00 -8.99
C GLU A 12 7.96 -3.40 -8.29
N SER A 13 7.91 -4.35 -7.37
CA SER A 13 9.10 -4.92 -6.75
C SER A 13 9.69 -6.06 -7.59
N GLN A 14 10.95 -6.41 -7.33
CA GLN A 14 11.58 -7.59 -7.92
C GLN A 14 10.75 -8.86 -7.68
N GLY A 15 10.12 -8.98 -6.51
CA GLY A 15 9.22 -10.09 -6.20
C GLY A 15 7.91 -10.05 -6.99
N ASN A 16 7.31 -8.87 -7.19
CA ASN A 16 6.11 -8.74 -8.03
C ASN A 16 6.38 -9.17 -9.47
N ALA A 17 7.54 -8.77 -10.03
CA ALA A 17 7.94 -9.11 -11.39
C ALA A 17 8.00 -10.62 -11.65
N ILE A 18 8.32 -11.40 -10.62
CA ILE A 18 8.40 -12.88 -10.68
C ILE A 18 7.25 -13.58 -9.93
N ARG A 19 6.17 -12.88 -9.57
CA ARG A 19 4.98 -13.41 -8.91
C ARG A 19 5.22 -14.07 -7.55
N LYS A 20 6.11 -13.51 -6.74
CA LYS A 20 6.28 -13.92 -5.34
C LYS A 20 5.40 -13.11 -4.41
N ILE A 21 4.87 -13.80 -3.41
CA ILE A 21 4.24 -13.16 -2.24
C ILE A 21 5.35 -12.75 -1.28
N LEU A 22 5.43 -11.48 -0.93
CA LEU A 22 6.57 -10.95 -0.17
C LEU A 22 6.29 -10.69 1.30
N GLY A 23 5.09 -10.18 1.65
CA GLY A 23 4.81 -9.77 3.02
C GLY A 23 5.88 -8.84 3.60
N HIS A 24 6.61 -9.30 4.61
CA HIS A 24 7.73 -8.59 5.22
C HIS A 24 9.09 -8.90 4.61
N THR A 25 9.17 -9.83 3.65
CA THR A 25 10.40 -10.09 2.89
C THR A 25 10.84 -8.80 2.18
N ASP A 26 12.09 -8.41 2.43
CA ASP A 26 12.62 -7.15 1.95
C ASP A 26 13.30 -7.32 0.58
N MET A 27 12.57 -6.98 -0.46
CA MET A 27 13.03 -6.89 -1.84
C MET A 27 12.83 -5.48 -2.37
N ASP A 28 13.76 -5.04 -3.20
CA ASP A 28 13.75 -3.72 -3.82
C ASP A 28 12.79 -3.64 -5.01
N LEU A 29 12.65 -2.46 -5.59
CA LEU A 29 11.94 -2.22 -6.83
C LEU A 29 12.62 -2.94 -8.01
N SER A 30 11.82 -3.32 -9.00
CA SER A 30 12.30 -3.66 -10.33
C SER A 30 12.70 -2.38 -11.11
N GLU A 31 13.33 -2.52 -12.26
CA GLU A 31 13.58 -1.38 -13.15
C GLU A 31 12.28 -0.64 -13.54
N LEU A 32 11.21 -1.39 -13.78
CA LEU A 32 9.89 -0.80 -14.02
C LEU A 32 9.39 -0.08 -12.78
N GLY A 33 9.55 -0.67 -11.59
CA GLY A 33 9.14 -0.07 -10.32
C GLY A 33 9.82 1.27 -10.05
N TYR A 34 11.10 1.41 -10.37
CA TYR A 34 11.80 2.69 -10.28
C TYR A 34 11.22 3.73 -11.23
N ARG A 35 10.96 3.37 -12.49
CA ARG A 35 10.30 4.28 -13.45
C ARG A 35 8.91 4.70 -12.98
N GLN A 36 8.14 3.77 -12.41
CA GLN A 36 6.83 4.05 -11.82
C GLN A 36 6.93 5.03 -10.65
N ALA A 37 7.91 4.86 -9.75
CA ALA A 37 8.14 5.75 -8.62
C ALA A 37 8.44 7.19 -9.07
N TYR A 38 9.27 7.36 -10.09
CA TYR A 38 9.54 8.67 -10.70
C TYR A 38 8.32 9.27 -11.38
N ALA A 39 7.52 8.46 -12.09
CA ALA A 39 6.29 8.92 -12.74
C ALA A 39 5.27 9.41 -11.70
N THR A 40 5.16 8.73 -10.55
CA THR A 40 4.29 9.17 -9.45
C THR A 40 4.79 10.48 -8.83
N ALA A 41 6.11 10.63 -8.66
CA ALA A 41 6.68 11.88 -8.15
C ALA A 41 6.42 13.05 -9.11
N GLU A 42 6.56 12.83 -10.42
CA GLU A 42 6.27 13.84 -11.43
C GLU A 42 4.77 14.20 -11.47
N ALA A 43 3.87 13.22 -11.32
CA ALA A 43 2.43 13.47 -11.26
C ALA A 43 2.02 14.31 -10.04
N LEU A 44 2.77 14.22 -8.96
CA LEU A 44 2.53 14.95 -7.73
C LEU A 44 3.42 16.19 -7.54
N LYS A 45 4.19 16.61 -8.55
CA LYS A 45 5.20 17.68 -8.43
C LYS A 45 4.63 19.02 -7.99
N ASP A 46 3.41 19.33 -8.44
CA ASP A 46 2.73 20.59 -8.14
C ASP A 46 2.00 20.57 -6.77
N GLU A 47 1.95 19.41 -6.12
CA GLU A 47 1.41 19.27 -4.77
C GLU A 47 2.42 19.82 -3.76
N ARG A 48 1.97 20.73 -2.91
CA ARG A 48 2.74 21.08 -1.72
C ARG A 48 2.74 19.88 -0.78
N VAL A 49 3.90 19.35 -0.46
CA VAL A 49 4.08 18.25 0.50
C VAL A 49 4.98 18.73 1.63
N ASP A 50 4.55 18.53 2.86
CA ASP A 50 5.25 19.01 4.05
C ASP A 50 6.04 17.88 4.74
N ALA A 51 5.66 16.60 4.54
CA ALA A 51 6.39 15.45 5.06
C ALA A 51 6.16 14.18 4.21
N VAL A 52 7.14 13.28 4.21
CA VAL A 52 7.07 12.01 3.49
C VAL A 52 7.39 10.86 4.45
N TYR A 53 6.44 9.95 4.62
CA TYR A 53 6.56 8.73 5.40
C TYR A 53 6.57 7.50 4.50
N SER A 54 7.17 6.43 4.98
CA SER A 54 7.16 5.15 4.25
C SER A 54 7.20 3.96 5.20
N SER A 55 6.69 2.82 4.75
CA SER A 55 7.17 1.54 5.27
C SER A 55 8.69 1.48 5.17
N ASP A 56 9.33 0.85 6.14
CA ASP A 56 10.78 0.67 6.15
C ASP A 56 11.29 -0.41 5.18
N LEU A 57 10.38 -1.11 4.47
CA LEU A 57 10.75 -2.06 3.41
C LEU A 57 11.20 -1.32 2.15
N LEU A 58 12.31 -1.76 1.56
CA LEU A 58 13.03 -1.10 0.45
C LEU A 58 12.10 -0.66 -0.69
N ARG A 59 11.20 -1.54 -1.15
CA ARG A 59 10.28 -1.23 -2.25
C ARG A 59 9.39 -0.02 -1.98
N ALA A 60 8.91 0.14 -0.74
CA ALA A 60 8.08 1.29 -0.37
C ALA A 60 8.94 2.54 -0.13
N PHE A 61 10.08 2.36 0.57
CA PHE A 61 11.03 3.44 0.83
C PHE A 61 11.55 4.06 -0.47
N ASN A 62 12.00 3.23 -1.42
CA ASN A 62 12.50 3.69 -2.72
C ASN A 62 11.40 4.24 -3.63
N THR A 63 10.12 3.89 -3.41
CA THR A 63 8.99 4.54 -4.07
C THR A 63 8.74 5.95 -3.52
N ALA A 64 8.91 6.14 -2.22
CA ALA A 64 8.75 7.46 -1.58
C ALA A 64 9.87 8.43 -1.93
N LYS A 65 11.09 7.90 -2.12
CA LYS A 65 12.32 8.70 -2.25
C LYS A 65 12.28 9.77 -3.35
N PRO A 66 11.83 9.53 -4.60
CA PRO A 66 11.74 10.58 -5.62
C PRO A 66 10.85 11.76 -5.18
N ASN A 67 9.74 11.48 -4.48
CA ASN A 67 8.87 12.52 -3.95
C ASN A 67 9.54 13.38 -2.87
N ALA A 68 10.33 12.76 -2.01
CA ALA A 68 11.09 13.45 -0.97
C ALA A 68 12.23 14.29 -1.58
N ASP A 69 13.03 13.69 -2.48
CA ASP A 69 14.18 14.32 -3.11
C ASP A 69 13.79 15.60 -3.89
N MET A 70 12.70 15.56 -4.66
CA MET A 70 12.19 16.73 -5.41
C MET A 70 11.85 17.94 -4.52
N ARG A 71 11.61 17.70 -3.23
CA ARG A 71 11.18 18.73 -2.26
C ARG A 71 12.23 19.05 -1.19
N GLY A 72 13.40 18.40 -1.25
CA GLY A 72 14.43 18.52 -0.22
C GLY A 72 13.98 17.98 1.15
N LEU A 73 13.09 16.99 1.15
CA LEU A 73 12.59 16.33 2.35
C LEU A 73 13.28 14.98 2.57
N GLU A 74 13.26 14.50 3.82
CA GLU A 74 13.68 13.15 4.16
C GLU A 74 12.47 12.20 4.20
N VAL A 75 12.69 10.93 3.85
CA VAL A 75 11.70 9.87 4.04
C VAL A 75 11.80 9.36 5.47
N VAL A 76 10.70 9.47 6.23
CA VAL A 76 10.62 8.96 7.61
C VAL A 76 10.07 7.52 7.59
N PRO A 77 10.91 6.49 7.89
CA PRO A 77 10.44 5.12 7.87
C PRO A 77 9.64 4.76 9.12
N SER A 78 8.59 3.92 8.94
CA SER A 78 7.83 3.33 10.06
C SER A 78 7.53 1.86 9.79
N ARG A 79 7.87 1.00 10.76
CA ARG A 79 7.51 -0.43 10.73
C ARG A 79 6.01 -0.68 10.81
N GLN A 80 5.24 0.26 11.36
CA GLN A 80 3.78 0.16 11.44
C GLN A 80 3.11 0.32 10.08
N LEU A 81 3.85 0.83 9.06
CA LEU A 81 3.40 0.97 7.69
C LEU A 81 3.74 -0.25 6.80
N ARG A 82 4.34 -1.31 7.36
CA ARG A 82 4.63 -2.55 6.63
C ARG A 82 3.37 -3.22 6.12
N GLU A 83 3.56 -4.04 5.08
CA GLU A 83 2.54 -4.95 4.54
C GLU A 83 2.02 -5.92 5.61
N VAL A 84 0.99 -6.67 5.31
CA VAL A 84 0.58 -7.83 6.11
C VAL A 84 1.75 -8.81 6.21
N TYR A 85 2.02 -9.30 7.42
CA TYR A 85 2.97 -10.40 7.61
C TYR A 85 2.32 -11.70 7.14
N VAL A 86 2.86 -12.29 6.07
CA VAL A 86 2.23 -13.42 5.40
C VAL A 86 2.74 -14.79 5.89
N GLY A 87 3.54 -14.83 6.96
CA GLY A 87 3.95 -16.05 7.65
C GLY A 87 4.56 -17.09 6.71
N LYS A 88 3.94 -18.26 6.61
CA LYS A 88 4.43 -19.37 5.75
C LYS A 88 4.44 -19.07 4.25
N TRP A 89 3.80 -17.98 3.82
CA TRP A 89 3.80 -17.57 2.41
C TRP A 89 4.92 -16.59 2.06
N GLU A 90 5.75 -16.17 3.05
CA GLU A 90 6.87 -15.26 2.84
C GLU A 90 7.81 -15.76 1.73
N ASN A 91 8.10 -14.90 0.75
CA ASN A 91 9.04 -15.14 -0.34
C ASN A 91 8.73 -16.38 -1.21
N ARG A 92 7.48 -16.82 -1.25
CA ARG A 92 7.05 -17.98 -2.05
C ARG A 92 6.42 -17.55 -3.37
N PHE A 93 6.54 -18.39 -4.38
CA PHE A 93 5.78 -18.24 -5.62
C PHE A 93 4.30 -18.56 -5.36
N ALA A 94 3.41 -17.84 -6.03
CA ALA A 94 1.97 -18.10 -5.96
C ALA A 94 1.64 -19.56 -6.36
N GLU A 95 2.33 -20.08 -7.38
CA GLU A 95 2.17 -21.45 -7.85
C GLU A 95 2.51 -22.51 -6.80
N ASP A 96 3.57 -22.29 -6.00
CA ASP A 96 3.94 -23.21 -4.91
C ASP A 96 2.92 -23.17 -3.78
N ILE A 97 2.36 -22.00 -3.50
CA ILE A 97 1.32 -21.83 -2.48
C ILE A 97 0.05 -22.55 -2.92
N ILE A 98 -0.36 -22.36 -4.18
CA ILE A 98 -1.54 -23.05 -4.76
C ILE A 98 -1.34 -24.58 -4.74
N ALA A 99 -0.15 -25.06 -5.08
CA ALA A 99 0.16 -26.49 -5.07
C ALA A 99 0.09 -27.11 -3.67
N GLU A 100 0.46 -26.35 -2.62
CA GLU A 100 0.46 -26.84 -1.23
C GLU A 100 -0.88 -26.66 -0.51
N TYR A 101 -1.53 -25.49 -0.69
CA TYR A 101 -2.74 -25.10 0.06
C TYR A 101 -4.04 -25.26 -0.74
N GLY A 102 -3.94 -25.41 -2.09
CA GLY A 102 -5.09 -25.50 -2.98
C GLY A 102 -5.54 -24.17 -3.56
N GLU A 103 -6.24 -24.27 -4.71
CA GLU A 103 -6.80 -23.10 -5.42
C GLU A 103 -7.85 -22.36 -4.58
N ASP A 104 -8.66 -23.08 -3.81
CA ASP A 104 -9.70 -22.46 -2.97
C ASP A 104 -9.09 -21.57 -1.87
N GLU A 105 -8.00 -21.99 -1.23
CA GLU A 105 -7.30 -21.17 -0.23
C GLU A 105 -6.72 -19.92 -0.86
N TYR A 106 -6.17 -20.01 -2.07
CA TYR A 106 -5.53 -18.88 -2.73
C TYR A 106 -6.57 -17.96 -3.40
N PHE A 107 -7.43 -18.48 -4.25
CA PHE A 107 -8.38 -17.67 -5.02
C PHE A 107 -9.67 -17.40 -4.25
N GLY A 108 -10.24 -18.41 -3.59
CA GLY A 108 -11.50 -18.29 -2.86
C GLY A 108 -11.33 -17.49 -1.57
N ARG A 109 -10.37 -17.86 -0.74
CA ARG A 109 -10.19 -17.24 0.58
C ARG A 109 -9.30 -16.01 0.54
N TRP A 110 -8.04 -16.12 0.05
CA TRP A 110 -7.15 -14.96 0.03
C TRP A 110 -7.64 -13.82 -0.85
N LEU A 111 -8.06 -14.10 -2.08
CA LEU A 111 -8.51 -13.05 -2.99
C LEU A 111 -10.00 -12.76 -2.88
N GLY A 112 -10.82 -13.81 -2.71
CA GLY A 112 -12.29 -13.71 -2.66
C GLY A 112 -12.84 -13.28 -1.32
N ASP A 113 -12.22 -13.69 -0.20
CA ASP A 113 -12.61 -13.34 1.18
C ASP A 113 -11.47 -12.60 1.91
N PHE A 114 -10.88 -11.64 1.21
CA PHE A 114 -9.70 -10.88 1.63
C PHE A 114 -9.78 -10.35 3.06
N GLY A 115 -10.92 -9.79 3.45
CA GLY A 115 -11.06 -9.13 4.74
C GLY A 115 -10.99 -10.09 5.94
N ASN A 116 -11.47 -11.32 5.75
CA ASN A 116 -11.47 -12.37 6.78
C ASN A 116 -10.22 -13.26 6.74
N PHE A 117 -9.34 -13.06 5.75
CA PHE A 117 -8.19 -13.94 5.58
C PHE A 117 -7.16 -13.79 6.69
N VAL A 118 -6.69 -14.93 7.21
CA VAL A 118 -5.60 -15.02 8.17
C VAL A 118 -4.49 -15.85 7.56
N PHE A 119 -3.30 -15.29 7.42
CA PHE A 119 -2.15 -16.00 6.86
C PHE A 119 -1.65 -17.10 7.82
N PRO A 120 -1.28 -18.29 7.32
CA PRO A 120 -0.69 -19.35 8.16
C PRO A 120 0.59 -18.85 8.85
N ASP A 121 0.61 -18.85 10.19
CA ASP A 121 1.67 -18.27 11.04
C ASP A 121 1.96 -16.79 10.76
N GLY A 122 0.97 -16.06 10.21
CA GLY A 122 1.05 -14.64 9.85
C GLY A 122 -0.01 -13.78 10.53
N GLU A 123 -0.22 -12.58 10.00
CA GLU A 123 -1.25 -11.65 10.47
C GLU A 123 -2.62 -11.97 9.85
N ALA A 124 -3.69 -11.63 10.55
CA ALA A 124 -4.99 -11.40 9.93
C ALA A 124 -4.95 -10.09 9.13
N VAL A 125 -5.52 -10.10 7.93
CA VAL A 125 -5.53 -8.93 7.04
C VAL A 125 -6.15 -7.71 7.70
N TRP A 126 -7.29 -7.93 8.41
CA TRP A 126 -8.01 -6.83 9.06
C TRP A 126 -7.23 -6.24 10.24
N ASP A 127 -6.46 -7.06 10.97
CA ASP A 127 -5.60 -6.60 12.07
C ASP A 127 -4.42 -5.77 11.55
N ALA A 128 -3.80 -6.21 10.44
CA ALA A 128 -2.78 -5.44 9.76
C ALA A 128 -3.31 -4.10 9.23
N GLY A 129 -4.53 -4.09 8.67
CA GLY A 129 -5.25 -2.88 8.27
C GLY A 129 -5.48 -1.92 9.45
N ASN A 130 -5.91 -2.43 10.60
CA ASN A 130 -6.09 -1.65 11.82
C ASN A 130 -4.77 -1.12 12.40
N ARG A 131 -3.68 -1.90 12.32
CA ARG A 131 -2.33 -1.46 12.69
C ARG A 131 -1.91 -0.27 11.83
N PHE A 132 -2.06 -0.39 10.53
CA PHE A 132 -1.75 0.65 9.56
C PHE A 132 -2.62 1.90 9.77
N TYR A 133 -3.93 1.73 9.93
CA TYR A 133 -4.87 2.83 10.18
C TYR A 133 -4.51 3.66 11.41
N ARG A 134 -4.19 3.00 12.55
CA ARG A 134 -3.76 3.70 13.77
C ARG A 134 -2.49 4.52 13.54
N GLU A 135 -1.53 4.00 12.78
CA GLU A 135 -0.30 4.75 12.46
C GLU A 135 -0.59 5.95 11.56
N VAL A 136 -1.47 5.80 10.57
CA VAL A 136 -1.91 6.90 9.70
C VAL A 136 -2.57 8.02 10.52
N LEU A 137 -3.46 7.69 11.46
CA LEU A 137 -4.08 8.67 12.34
C LEU A 137 -3.03 9.41 13.20
N ARG A 138 -2.08 8.67 13.79
CA ARG A 138 -0.99 9.24 14.59
C ARG A 138 -0.16 10.23 13.77
N ILE A 139 0.21 9.86 12.55
CA ILE A 139 0.98 10.73 11.64
C ILE A 139 0.14 11.96 11.26
N ALA A 140 -1.13 11.77 10.92
CA ALA A 140 -2.01 12.87 10.52
C ALA A 140 -2.21 13.91 11.64
N GLU A 141 -2.28 13.48 12.89
CA GLU A 141 -2.38 14.39 14.06
C GLU A 141 -1.13 15.22 14.26
N MET A 142 0.06 14.70 13.96
CA MET A 142 1.32 15.46 14.04
C MET A 142 1.43 16.53 12.94
N HIS A 143 0.63 16.44 11.88
CA HIS A 143 0.71 17.25 10.67
C HIS A 143 -0.58 18.03 10.37
N LEU A 144 -1.26 18.55 11.41
CA LEU A 144 -2.52 19.28 11.24
C LEU A 144 -2.37 20.50 10.32
N GLY A 145 -3.16 20.51 9.23
CA GLY A 145 -3.16 21.58 8.23
C GLY A 145 -2.08 21.43 7.15
N GLN A 146 -1.37 20.31 7.13
CA GLN A 146 -0.30 20.00 6.19
C GLN A 146 -0.74 18.94 5.15
N THR A 147 0.09 18.73 4.14
CA THR A 147 -0.04 17.62 3.19
C THR A 147 1.11 16.64 3.42
N ILE A 148 0.76 15.36 3.57
CA ILE A 148 1.73 14.28 3.80
C ILE A 148 1.61 13.19 2.75
N ILE A 149 2.73 12.58 2.37
CA ILE A 149 2.79 11.36 1.58
C ILE A 149 3.07 10.19 2.53
N ILE A 150 2.38 9.06 2.30
CA ILE A 150 2.62 7.77 2.99
C ILE A 150 2.77 6.67 1.93
N ALA A 151 4.00 6.22 1.71
CA ALA A 151 4.26 5.10 0.81
C ALA A 151 4.19 3.76 1.56
N ALA A 152 3.40 2.83 1.03
CA ALA A 152 3.12 1.56 1.68
C ALA A 152 2.76 0.45 0.67
N HIS A 153 1.87 -0.46 1.05
CA HIS A 153 1.63 -1.72 0.35
C HIS A 153 0.14 -1.94 0.06
N ALA A 154 -0.14 -2.87 -0.84
CA ALA A 154 -1.47 -3.07 -1.40
C ALA A 154 -2.52 -3.49 -0.37
N ALA A 155 -2.22 -4.53 0.44
CA ALA A 155 -3.23 -5.10 1.32
C ALA A 155 -3.54 -4.17 2.50
N VAL A 156 -2.53 -3.55 3.11
CA VAL A 156 -2.76 -2.62 4.23
C VAL A 156 -3.42 -1.32 3.80
N ILE A 157 -3.11 -0.78 2.60
CA ILE A 157 -3.82 0.40 2.05
C ILE A 157 -5.28 0.04 1.80
N ARG A 158 -5.56 -1.11 1.14
CA ARG A 158 -6.92 -1.57 0.86
C ARG A 158 -7.73 -1.78 2.14
N ALA A 159 -7.18 -2.52 3.11
CA ALA A 159 -7.85 -2.78 4.38
C ALA A 159 -8.10 -1.49 5.17
N CYS A 160 -7.10 -0.61 5.28
CA CYS A 160 -7.25 0.70 5.91
C CYS A 160 -8.36 1.52 5.25
N TRP A 161 -8.38 1.56 3.91
CA TRP A 161 -9.41 2.28 3.15
C TRP A 161 -10.81 1.73 3.47
N GLY A 162 -10.96 0.39 3.48
CA GLY A 162 -12.20 -0.25 3.88
C GLY A 162 -12.64 0.16 5.29
N ILE A 163 -11.72 0.12 6.26
CA ILE A 163 -12.01 0.46 7.66
C ILE A 163 -12.58 1.88 7.79
N PHE A 164 -11.95 2.90 7.25
CA PHE A 164 -12.42 4.26 7.44
C PHE A 164 -13.59 4.66 6.51
N THR A 165 -13.88 3.88 5.49
CA THR A 165 -15.08 4.04 4.64
C THR A 165 -16.28 3.25 5.17
N GLY A 166 -16.11 2.48 6.25
CA GLY A 166 -17.18 1.72 6.89
C GLY A 166 -17.46 0.37 6.24
N LEU A 167 -16.55 -0.14 5.40
CA LEU A 167 -16.63 -1.51 4.93
C LEU A 167 -16.29 -2.48 6.07
N THR A 168 -16.73 -3.71 5.91
CA THR A 168 -16.48 -4.82 6.83
C THR A 168 -15.56 -5.85 6.17
N PRO A 169 -14.97 -6.78 6.95
CA PRO A 169 -14.26 -7.92 6.38
C PRO A 169 -15.06 -8.66 5.30
N ASP A 170 -16.38 -8.80 5.50
CA ASP A 170 -17.25 -9.61 4.64
C ASP A 170 -17.53 -8.97 3.26
N ASN A 171 -17.51 -7.64 3.16
CA ASN A 171 -17.92 -6.95 1.93
C ASN A 171 -16.80 -6.21 1.19
N ILE A 172 -15.60 -6.12 1.76
CA ILE A 172 -14.49 -5.38 1.14
C ILE A 172 -14.05 -6.00 -0.18
N SER A 173 -14.09 -7.33 -0.30
CA SER A 173 -13.61 -8.04 -1.49
C SER A 173 -14.39 -7.68 -2.75
N GLU A 174 -15.71 -7.52 -2.63
CA GLU A 174 -16.59 -7.17 -3.73
C GLU A 174 -16.64 -5.67 -4.02
N THR A 175 -16.33 -4.84 -3.01
CA THR A 175 -16.55 -3.39 -3.07
C THR A 175 -15.28 -2.63 -3.48
N LEU A 176 -14.11 -3.06 -3.04
CA LEU A 176 -12.87 -2.31 -3.18
C LEU A 176 -11.78 -3.15 -3.85
N PRO A 177 -11.25 -2.76 -5.02
CA PRO A 177 -10.15 -3.48 -5.66
C PRO A 177 -8.82 -3.28 -4.92
N PHE A 178 -7.81 -4.09 -5.24
CA PHE A 178 -6.44 -3.78 -4.84
C PHE A 178 -5.93 -2.56 -5.61
N PRO A 179 -5.24 -1.60 -4.96
CA PRO A 179 -4.60 -0.50 -5.67
C PRO A 179 -3.50 -1.04 -6.59
N THR A 180 -3.29 -0.43 -7.76
CA THR A 180 -2.22 -0.78 -8.70
C THR A 180 -0.85 -0.35 -8.18
N ASN A 181 0.24 -0.97 -8.62
CA ASN A 181 1.60 -0.55 -8.22
C ASN A 181 1.85 0.91 -8.61
N ALA A 182 2.45 1.66 -7.71
CA ALA A 182 2.71 3.10 -7.83
C ALA A 182 1.47 3.99 -8.04
N SER A 183 0.24 3.45 -7.92
CA SER A 183 -0.95 4.28 -7.82
C SER A 183 -0.94 5.09 -6.53
N TYR A 184 -1.60 6.24 -6.55
CA TYR A 184 -1.84 7.02 -5.33
C TYR A 184 -3.34 7.09 -5.00
N SER A 185 -3.63 7.25 -3.71
CA SER A 185 -4.98 7.48 -3.20
C SER A 185 -4.95 8.69 -2.27
N VAL A 186 -6.02 9.47 -2.25
CA VAL A 186 -6.08 10.72 -1.48
C VAL A 186 -7.20 10.64 -0.45
N ALA A 187 -6.86 10.96 0.80
CA ALA A 187 -7.83 11.16 1.87
C ALA A 187 -7.53 12.45 2.62
N SER A 188 -8.49 12.95 3.38
CA SER A 188 -8.26 14.03 4.32
C SER A 188 -8.50 13.55 5.75
N TYR A 189 -7.69 14.04 6.68
CA TYR A 189 -7.92 13.86 8.11
C TYR A 189 -8.55 15.11 8.67
N GLU A 190 -9.71 14.96 9.28
CA GLU A 190 -10.45 16.04 9.92
C GLU A 190 -11.33 15.51 11.06
N ASN A 191 -11.37 16.24 12.17
CA ASN A 191 -12.18 15.90 13.35
C ASN A 191 -11.94 14.46 13.86
N GLY A 192 -10.68 14.01 13.89
CA GLY A 192 -10.30 12.68 14.41
C GLY A 192 -10.54 11.49 13.47
N ARG A 193 -10.90 11.73 12.19
CA ARG A 193 -11.22 10.66 11.24
C ARG A 193 -10.70 10.95 9.83
N LEU A 194 -10.49 9.87 9.07
CA LEU A 194 -10.19 9.97 7.64
C LEU A 194 -11.49 10.10 6.82
N VAL A 195 -11.41 10.90 5.78
CA VAL A 195 -12.48 11.10 4.79
C VAL A 195 -11.91 10.77 3.41
N PRO A 196 -12.48 9.80 2.67
CA PRO A 196 -11.98 9.40 1.36
C PRO A 196 -12.21 10.50 0.32
N MET A 197 -11.26 10.63 -0.61
CA MET A 197 -11.36 11.56 -1.75
C MET A 197 -11.17 10.83 -3.08
N GLU A 198 -10.05 10.15 -3.28
CA GLU A 198 -9.70 9.43 -4.51
C GLU A 198 -9.01 8.11 -4.16
N PHE A 199 -9.28 7.05 -4.91
CA PHE A 199 -8.68 5.73 -4.67
C PHE A 199 -8.00 5.18 -5.92
N SER A 200 -6.75 4.72 -5.78
CA SER A 200 -5.97 4.02 -6.81
C SER A 200 -5.87 4.78 -8.14
N CYS A 201 -5.51 6.07 -8.11
CA CYS A 201 -5.25 6.87 -9.30
C CYS A 201 -3.94 6.42 -9.96
N ASP A 202 -4.01 5.93 -11.20
CA ASP A 202 -2.89 5.35 -11.94
C ASP A 202 -2.73 5.88 -13.38
N ALA A 203 -3.52 6.88 -13.78
CA ALA A 203 -3.47 7.45 -15.13
C ALA A 203 -2.07 7.94 -15.55
N HIS A 204 -1.27 8.41 -14.58
CA HIS A 204 0.11 8.86 -14.79
C HIS A 204 1.08 7.73 -15.19
N LEU A 205 0.68 6.46 -14.99
CA LEU A 205 1.48 5.28 -15.31
C LEU A 205 1.26 4.78 -16.74
N SER A 206 0.32 5.34 -17.49
CA SER A 206 -0.04 4.89 -18.85
C SER A 206 1.14 4.83 -19.81
N ALA A 207 2.07 5.78 -19.73
CA ALA A 207 3.27 5.84 -20.58
C ALA A 207 4.44 4.97 -20.06
N VAL A 208 4.43 4.55 -18.79
CA VAL A 208 5.52 3.83 -18.14
C VAL A 208 5.22 2.33 -18.07
N GLY A 209 3.97 1.99 -17.84
CA GLY A 209 3.46 0.62 -17.66
C GLY A 209 2.78 0.45 -16.31
N ILE A 210 1.55 -0.06 -16.36
CA ILE A 210 0.73 -0.34 -15.19
C ILE A 210 0.93 -1.81 -14.79
N THR A 211 1.22 -2.05 -13.51
CA THR A 211 1.28 -3.40 -12.95
C THR A 211 0.09 -3.60 -12.03
N HIS A 212 -0.82 -4.49 -12.45
CA HIS A 212 -1.95 -4.90 -11.64
C HIS A 212 -1.54 -6.01 -10.66
N TYR A 213 -2.19 -6.04 -9.50
CA TYR A 213 -2.09 -7.20 -8.62
C TYR A 213 -2.75 -8.40 -9.34
N LYS A 214 -1.94 -9.38 -9.67
CA LYS A 214 -2.40 -10.61 -10.33
C LYS A 214 -2.33 -11.77 -9.35
N GLY A 215 -2.86 -11.59 -8.17
CA GLY A 215 -2.92 -12.68 -7.20
C GLY A 215 -2.03 -13.86 -7.43
#